data_990aff0fa79cff9ffabda8cfc929da79
#
_entry.id   990aff0fa79cff9ffabda8cfc929da79
#
_cell.length_a   1.000
_cell.length_b   1.000
_cell.length_c   1.000
_cell.angle_alpha   90.00
_cell.angle_beta   90.00
_cell.angle_gamma   90.00
#
_symmetry.space_group_name_H-M   'P 1'
#
loop_
_entity.id
_entity.type
_entity.pdbx_description
1 polymer ?
#
loop_
_entity_poly.entity_id
_entity_poly.type
_entity_poly.pdbx_seq_one_letter_code
_entity_poly.pdbx_strand_id
1 'polypeptide(L)'
;MKKFIYLMICLLSIGIYSCGEDDLTPSEPMTFGEFPQGDATYDQEFVEFYNKYGVQVLYKFSEADFRWNITEYIPYYAIEAESNSIEDGWSFLKENCLSIWSDDFLRKFMPYRILLGSEVYSLKDTYQYDDEGNKIYQKIPKKAIYGLNHLTFGAVNGRLSSLSVSEKKELIGEIAFAITGYATSK
;
A
#
# COMPACT_ATOMS: atom_id res chain seq x y z
N MET A 1 -63.36 3.78 23.74
CA MET A 1 -62.42 4.63 22.96
C MET A 1 -61.33 5.24 23.83
N LYS A 2 -61.57 5.87 24.94
CA LYS A 2 -60.54 6.51 25.79
C LYS A 2 -59.43 5.54 26.27
N LYS A 3 -59.76 4.28 26.64
CA LYS A 3 -58.77 3.28 27.09
C LYS A 3 -57.83 2.83 25.98
N PHE A 4 -58.26 2.81 24.74
CA PHE A 4 -57.43 2.43 23.58
C PHE A 4 -56.40 3.52 23.24
N ILE A 5 -56.74 4.79 23.49
CA ILE A 5 -55.83 5.93 23.25
C ILE A 5 -54.70 5.90 24.29
N TYR A 6 -54.97 5.58 25.55
CA TYR A 6 -53.94 5.46 26.58
C TYR A 6 -52.97 4.29 26.30
N LEU A 7 -53.49 3.15 25.79
CA LEU A 7 -52.65 2.03 25.40
C LEU A 7 -51.73 2.37 24.25
N MET A 8 -52.19 3.14 23.25
CA MET A 8 -51.38 3.59 22.13
C MET A 8 -50.31 4.61 22.55
N ILE A 9 -50.60 5.49 23.48
CA ILE A 9 -49.64 6.47 24.03
C ILE A 9 -48.53 5.74 24.82
N CYS A 10 -48.89 4.73 25.63
CA CYS A 10 -47.89 3.93 26.33
C CYS A 10 -46.98 3.10 25.40
N LEU A 11 -47.50 2.60 24.28
CA LEU A 11 -46.68 1.88 23.27
C LEU A 11 -45.77 2.82 22.52
N LEU A 12 -46.16 4.05 22.28
CA LEU A 12 -45.30 5.09 21.62
C LEU A 12 -44.18 5.60 22.55
N SER A 13 -44.37 5.59 23.85
CA SER A 13 -43.36 6.06 24.82
C SER A 13 -42.23 5.03 25.06
N ILE A 14 -42.43 3.76 24.74
CA ILE A 14 -41.39 2.72 24.87
C ILE A 14 -40.39 2.75 23.70
N GLY A 15 -40.79 3.31 22.54
CA GLY A 15 -39.95 3.40 21.33
C GLY A 15 -38.84 4.46 21.34
N ILE A 16 -38.90 5.42 22.27
CA ILE A 16 -37.95 6.55 22.30
C ILE A 16 -36.75 6.33 23.26
N TYR A 17 -36.69 5.22 23.96
CA TYR A 17 -35.56 4.88 24.84
C TYR A 17 -34.50 3.98 24.19
N SER A 18 -34.62 3.70 22.88
CA SER A 18 -33.73 2.76 22.19
C SER A 18 -32.60 3.42 21.38
N CYS A 19 -32.21 4.63 21.70
CA CYS A 19 -30.97 5.22 21.17
C CYS A 19 -30.21 5.89 22.30
N GLY A 20 -29.73 5.10 23.24
CA GLY A 20 -28.50 5.44 23.92
C GLY A 20 -27.37 5.08 22.96
N GLU A 21 -26.89 6.00 22.16
CA GLU A 21 -25.58 5.86 21.60
C GLU A 21 -24.63 5.85 22.80
N ASP A 22 -24.09 4.65 23.10
CA ASP A 22 -22.88 4.57 23.93
C ASP A 22 -21.88 5.54 23.29
N ASP A 23 -21.30 6.44 24.07
CA ASP A 23 -20.23 7.31 23.61
C ASP A 23 -19.21 6.41 22.92
N LEU A 24 -19.20 6.47 21.58
CA LEU A 24 -18.20 5.77 20.78
C LEU A 24 -16.86 6.40 21.16
N THR A 25 -16.15 5.76 22.09
CA THR A 25 -14.75 6.08 22.27
C THR A 25 -14.10 5.85 20.91
N PRO A 26 -13.51 6.90 20.30
CA PRO A 26 -12.81 6.72 19.04
C PRO A 26 -11.85 5.55 19.23
N SER A 27 -11.95 4.52 18.40
CA SER A 27 -10.94 3.47 18.37
C SER A 27 -9.59 4.17 18.18
N GLU A 28 -8.59 3.78 18.95
CA GLU A 28 -7.24 4.27 18.74
C GLU A 28 -6.95 4.20 17.23
N PRO A 29 -6.35 5.25 16.65
CA PRO A 29 -6.00 5.21 15.23
C PRO A 29 -5.29 3.89 14.98
N MET A 30 -5.75 3.11 14.00
CA MET A 30 -5.06 1.88 13.63
C MET A 30 -3.62 2.29 13.30
N THR A 31 -2.70 2.00 14.21
CA THR A 31 -1.28 2.15 13.98
C THR A 31 -0.89 1.07 12.98
N PHE A 32 -0.94 1.41 11.70
CA PHE A 32 -0.43 0.59 10.64
C PHE A 32 1.08 0.54 10.74
N GLY A 33 1.61 -0.43 11.48
CA GLY A 33 3.02 -0.61 11.67
C GLY A 33 3.73 0.57 12.35
N GLU A 34 4.95 0.32 12.74
CA GLU A 34 5.85 1.33 13.32
C GLU A 34 6.33 2.28 12.21
N PHE A 35 6.22 3.60 12.43
CA PHE A 35 6.75 4.61 11.50
C PHE A 35 7.37 5.76 12.29
N PRO A 36 8.65 6.10 12.06
CA PRO A 36 9.60 5.40 11.17
C PRO A 36 9.89 3.96 11.63
N GLN A 37 10.35 3.10 10.69
CA GLN A 37 10.56 1.67 10.95
C GLN A 37 11.94 1.35 11.54
N GLY A 38 12.76 2.36 11.77
CA GLY A 38 14.09 2.29 12.33
C GLY A 38 14.64 3.68 12.62
N ASP A 39 15.96 3.76 12.78
CA ASP A 39 16.71 4.97 13.14
C ASP A 39 17.86 5.28 12.15
N ALA A 40 17.90 4.61 11.02
CA ALA A 40 18.89 4.87 9.98
C ALA A 40 18.66 6.24 9.31
N THR A 41 19.65 6.72 8.57
CA THR A 41 19.55 8.02 7.87
C THR A 41 18.36 8.07 6.91
N TYR A 42 18.09 6.98 6.19
CA TYR A 42 16.95 6.90 5.30
C TYR A 42 15.60 6.91 6.04
N ASP A 43 15.52 6.45 7.29
CA ASP A 43 14.29 6.55 8.09
C ASP A 43 13.93 8.01 8.38
N GLN A 44 14.94 8.87 8.62
CA GLN A 44 14.74 10.31 8.78
C GLN A 44 14.24 10.95 7.48
N GLU A 45 14.82 10.56 6.34
CA GLU A 45 14.34 11.01 5.03
C GLU A 45 12.90 10.58 4.76
N PHE A 46 12.48 9.40 5.21
CA PHE A 46 11.09 8.94 5.10
C PHE A 46 10.14 9.81 5.93
N VAL A 47 10.56 10.21 7.14
CA VAL A 47 9.78 11.15 7.96
C VAL A 47 9.68 12.52 7.29
N GLU A 48 10.77 13.04 6.72
CA GLU A 48 10.76 14.29 5.96
C GLU A 48 9.83 14.21 4.74
N PHE A 49 9.89 13.09 4.01
CA PHE A 49 9.03 12.84 2.86
C PHE A 49 7.54 12.78 3.27
N TYR A 50 7.26 12.10 4.38
CA TYR A 50 5.91 12.05 4.95
C TYR A 50 5.42 13.46 5.36
N ASN A 51 6.23 14.22 6.07
CA ASN A 51 5.87 15.57 6.49
C ASN A 51 5.61 16.51 5.29
N LYS A 52 6.33 16.29 4.17
CA LYS A 52 6.21 17.12 2.97
C LYS A 52 5.02 16.73 2.10
N TYR A 53 4.75 15.43 1.95
CA TYR A 53 3.80 14.90 0.94
C TYR A 53 2.65 14.09 1.53
N GLY A 54 2.68 13.72 2.82
CA GLY A 54 1.68 12.86 3.45
C GLY A 54 1.81 11.38 3.06
N VAL A 55 2.95 10.96 2.55
CA VAL A 55 3.20 9.62 2.01
C VAL A 55 4.18 8.87 2.90
N GLN A 56 3.77 7.77 3.49
CA GLN A 56 4.65 6.88 4.26
C GLN A 56 5.49 6.02 3.32
N VAL A 57 6.78 5.88 3.59
CA VAL A 57 7.68 4.94 2.92
C VAL A 57 7.98 3.80 3.87
N LEU A 58 7.65 2.57 3.48
CA LEU A 58 7.79 1.38 4.30
C LEU A 58 8.67 0.36 3.57
N TYR A 59 9.64 -0.21 4.27
CA TYR A 59 10.50 -1.30 3.78
C TYR A 59 10.27 -2.62 4.50
N LYS A 60 9.55 -2.58 5.63
CA LYS A 60 8.94 -3.73 6.31
C LYS A 60 7.44 -3.58 6.19
N PHE A 61 6.77 -4.55 5.62
CA PHE A 61 5.33 -4.53 5.42
C PHE A 61 4.77 -5.95 5.39
N SER A 62 3.64 -6.13 6.01
CA SER A 62 2.93 -7.40 6.00
C SER A 62 2.17 -7.61 4.68
N GLU A 63 1.68 -8.84 4.47
CA GLU A 63 0.74 -9.10 3.39
C GLU A 63 -0.53 -8.25 3.52
N ALA A 64 -0.95 -7.93 4.75
CA ALA A 64 -2.09 -7.05 5.01
C ALA A 64 -1.82 -5.61 4.54
N ASP A 65 -0.60 -5.09 4.73
CA ASP A 65 -0.23 -3.76 4.23
C ASP A 65 -0.27 -3.70 2.70
N PHE A 66 0.23 -4.75 2.05
CA PHE A 66 0.26 -4.87 0.60
C PHE A 66 -1.13 -5.11 0.00
N ARG A 67 -2.00 -5.86 0.71
CA ARG A 67 -3.35 -6.24 0.25
C ARG A 67 -4.46 -5.45 0.94
N TRP A 68 -4.19 -4.24 1.40
CA TRP A 68 -5.15 -3.42 2.14
C TRP A 68 -6.51 -3.28 1.46
N ASN A 69 -6.58 -3.38 0.15
CA ASN A 69 -7.85 -3.42 -0.56
C ASN A 69 -8.43 -4.83 -0.59
N ILE A 70 -9.25 -5.16 0.39
CA ILE A 70 -9.88 -6.49 0.53
C ILE A 70 -11.03 -6.71 -0.47
N THR A 71 -11.50 -5.68 -1.15
CA THR A 71 -12.66 -5.78 -2.05
C THR A 71 -12.30 -6.33 -3.43
N GLU A 72 -11.03 -6.28 -3.82
CA GLU A 72 -10.56 -6.81 -5.09
C GLU A 72 -9.35 -7.72 -4.88
N TYR A 73 -9.35 -8.86 -5.55
CA TYR A 73 -8.19 -9.75 -5.55
C TYR A 73 -7.04 -9.08 -6.29
N ILE A 74 -5.94 -8.81 -5.57
CA ILE A 74 -4.70 -8.33 -6.15
C ILE A 74 -3.87 -9.56 -6.54
N PRO A 75 -3.67 -9.84 -7.85
CA PRO A 75 -2.97 -11.03 -8.32
C PRO A 75 -1.44 -10.90 -8.22
N TYR A 76 -0.96 -10.03 -7.34
CA TYR A 76 0.46 -9.74 -7.14
C TYR A 76 0.91 -10.15 -5.76
N TYR A 77 2.20 -10.39 -5.66
CA TYR A 77 2.93 -10.69 -4.43
C TYR A 77 4.12 -9.76 -4.35
N ALA A 78 4.49 -9.37 -3.13
CA ALA A 78 5.66 -8.56 -2.86
C ALA A 78 6.48 -9.19 -1.73
N ILE A 79 7.80 -9.03 -1.83
CA ILE A 79 8.76 -9.40 -0.79
C ILE A 79 9.39 -8.12 -0.30
N GLU A 80 9.55 -7.97 1.01
CA GLU A 80 10.18 -6.80 1.63
C GLU A 80 11.57 -6.52 1.04
N ALA A 81 12.01 -5.26 1.17
CA ALA A 81 13.33 -4.83 0.73
C ALA A 81 14.47 -5.61 1.41
N GLU A 82 15.55 -5.85 0.69
CA GLU A 82 16.80 -6.30 1.31
C GLU A 82 17.39 -5.17 2.15
N SER A 83 17.67 -5.44 3.43
CA SER A 83 18.10 -4.42 4.40
C SER A 83 19.32 -3.62 3.97
N ASN A 84 20.24 -4.23 3.24
CA ASN A 84 21.45 -3.59 2.72
C ASN A 84 21.22 -2.79 1.42
N SER A 85 20.02 -2.79 0.90
CA SER A 85 19.67 -2.16 -0.39
C SER A 85 18.63 -1.04 -0.24
N ILE A 86 18.17 -0.77 0.99
CA ILE A 86 17.10 0.21 1.23
C ILE A 86 17.55 1.62 0.83
N GLU A 87 18.75 2.04 1.24
CA GLU A 87 19.30 3.35 0.94
C GLU A 87 19.46 3.58 -0.56
N ASP A 88 20.06 2.62 -1.26
CA ASP A 88 20.23 2.65 -2.72
C ASP A 88 18.87 2.67 -3.45
N GLY A 89 17.94 1.83 -3.00
CA GLY A 89 16.60 1.74 -3.57
C GLY A 89 15.81 3.04 -3.40
N TRP A 90 15.88 3.63 -2.23
CA TRP A 90 15.24 4.91 -1.95
C TRP A 90 15.86 6.05 -2.76
N SER A 91 17.20 6.15 -2.75
CA SER A 91 17.91 7.16 -3.54
C SER A 91 17.56 7.05 -5.02
N PHE A 92 17.55 5.84 -5.57
CA PHE A 92 17.15 5.61 -6.95
C PHE A 92 15.71 6.09 -7.22
N LEU A 93 14.77 5.70 -6.39
CA LEU A 93 13.36 6.07 -6.52
C LEU A 93 13.18 7.59 -6.44
N LYS A 94 13.79 8.22 -5.43
CA LYS A 94 13.71 9.66 -5.19
C LYS A 94 14.28 10.46 -6.37
N GLU A 95 15.50 10.11 -6.80
CA GLU A 95 16.25 10.89 -7.78
C GLU A 95 15.80 10.67 -9.22
N ASN A 96 15.37 9.46 -9.57
CA ASN A 96 15.09 9.11 -10.96
C ASN A 96 13.59 9.00 -11.28
N CYS A 97 12.75 8.80 -10.25
CA CYS A 97 11.33 8.53 -10.48
C CYS A 97 10.41 9.58 -9.87
N LEU A 98 10.70 10.05 -8.65
CA LEU A 98 9.87 11.05 -8.00
C LEU A 98 10.24 12.48 -8.36
N SER A 99 11.52 12.76 -8.58
CA SER A 99 12.02 14.10 -8.92
C SER A 99 11.48 14.68 -10.25
N ILE A 100 10.93 13.85 -11.12
CA ILE A 100 10.33 14.29 -12.39
C ILE A 100 8.94 14.92 -12.19
N TRP A 101 8.33 14.76 -11.02
CA TRP A 101 7.01 15.29 -10.69
C TRP A 101 7.12 16.55 -9.83
N SER A 102 6.18 17.46 -10.01
CA SER A 102 6.12 18.64 -9.15
C SER A 102 5.69 18.28 -7.72
N ASP A 103 6.06 19.10 -6.74
CA ASP A 103 5.63 18.93 -5.35
C ASP A 103 4.10 18.90 -5.22
N ASP A 104 3.39 19.71 -6.01
CA ASP A 104 1.93 19.74 -5.99
C ASP A 104 1.32 18.46 -6.54
N PHE A 105 1.95 17.85 -7.57
CA PHE A 105 1.53 16.56 -8.07
C PHE A 105 1.73 15.48 -7.00
N LEU A 106 2.91 15.43 -6.38
CA LEU A 106 3.22 14.44 -5.35
C LEU A 106 2.27 14.54 -4.15
N ARG A 107 1.97 15.76 -3.67
CA ARG A 107 1.00 15.96 -2.57
C ARG A 107 -0.41 15.52 -2.92
N LYS A 108 -0.83 15.71 -4.16
CA LYS A 108 -2.23 15.51 -4.56
C LYS A 108 -2.52 14.10 -5.06
N PHE A 109 -1.57 13.48 -5.73
CA PHE A 109 -1.80 12.27 -6.50
C PHE A 109 -0.99 11.05 -6.06
N MET A 110 -0.03 11.19 -5.13
CA MET A 110 0.66 10.01 -4.62
C MET A 110 -0.27 9.20 -3.70
N PRO A 111 -0.08 7.88 -3.64
CA PRO A 111 -0.79 7.04 -2.69
C PRO A 111 -0.34 7.36 -1.25
N TYR A 112 -1.14 6.90 -0.29
CA TYR A 112 -0.82 7.05 1.12
C TYR A 112 0.50 6.37 1.53
N ARG A 113 0.92 5.34 0.78
CA ARG A 113 2.13 4.56 1.05
C ARG A 113 2.95 4.28 -0.18
N ILE A 114 4.25 4.23 0.00
CA ILE A 114 5.22 3.59 -0.90
C ILE A 114 5.78 2.39 -0.15
N LEU A 115 5.69 1.20 -0.74
CA LEU A 115 6.27 -0.03 -0.22
C LEU A 115 7.55 -0.33 -1.00
N LEU A 116 8.67 -0.41 -0.30
CA LEU A 116 9.96 -0.79 -0.86
C LEU A 116 10.11 -2.31 -0.78
N GLY A 117 10.01 -2.99 -1.90
CA GLY A 117 10.14 -4.44 -2.01
C GLY A 117 11.38 -4.86 -2.77
N SER A 118 11.94 -6.02 -2.43
CA SER A 118 13.02 -6.65 -3.18
C SER A 118 12.52 -7.29 -4.47
N GLU A 119 11.29 -7.83 -4.44
CA GLU A 119 10.60 -8.41 -5.58
C GLU A 119 9.12 -8.06 -5.57
N VAL A 120 8.57 -7.84 -6.76
CA VAL A 120 7.12 -7.86 -7.01
C VAL A 120 6.86 -8.79 -8.18
N TYR A 121 5.88 -9.66 -8.07
CA TYR A 121 5.57 -10.63 -9.12
C TYR A 121 4.10 -11.02 -9.11
N SER A 122 3.62 -11.55 -10.24
CA SER A 122 2.38 -12.30 -10.34
C SER A 122 2.69 -13.79 -10.55
N LEU A 123 1.71 -14.65 -10.27
CA LEU A 123 1.79 -16.08 -10.55
C LEU A 123 0.98 -16.42 -11.79
N LYS A 124 1.62 -17.10 -12.74
CA LYS A 124 0.98 -17.65 -13.92
C LYS A 124 0.85 -19.16 -13.75
N ASP A 125 -0.37 -19.69 -13.88
CA ASP A 125 -0.60 -21.14 -13.90
C ASP A 125 0.09 -21.74 -15.13
N THR A 126 0.95 -22.74 -14.91
CA THR A 126 1.64 -23.45 -15.99
C THR A 126 0.82 -24.63 -16.52
N TYR A 127 -0.30 -24.96 -15.86
CA TYR A 127 -1.10 -26.17 -16.10
C TYR A 127 -0.31 -27.47 -15.90
N GLN A 128 0.81 -27.39 -15.16
CA GLN A 128 1.64 -28.53 -14.79
C GLN A 128 1.49 -28.82 -13.30
N TYR A 129 1.81 -30.07 -12.93
CA TYR A 129 1.77 -30.52 -11.55
C TYR A 129 3.13 -31.15 -11.21
N ASP A 130 3.54 -30.99 -9.95
CA ASP A 130 4.71 -31.67 -9.43
C ASP A 130 4.42 -33.16 -9.14
N ASP A 131 5.43 -33.90 -8.70
CA ASP A 131 5.30 -35.33 -8.38
C ASP A 131 4.37 -35.62 -7.18
N GLU A 132 4.07 -34.57 -6.38
CA GLU A 132 3.16 -34.60 -5.23
C GLU A 132 1.72 -34.20 -5.62
N GLY A 133 1.50 -33.78 -6.87
CA GLY A 133 0.19 -33.35 -7.39
C GLY A 133 -0.16 -31.90 -7.11
N ASN A 134 0.80 -31.06 -6.68
CA ASN A 134 0.59 -29.63 -6.51
C ASN A 134 0.76 -28.89 -7.84
N LYS A 135 -0.04 -27.84 -8.04
CA LYS A 135 0.10 -26.99 -9.23
C LYS A 135 1.43 -26.23 -9.24
N ILE A 136 2.08 -26.23 -10.39
CA ILE A 136 3.30 -25.46 -10.62
C ILE A 136 2.92 -24.09 -11.18
N TYR A 137 3.40 -23.03 -10.52
CA TYR A 137 3.23 -21.65 -10.95
C TYR A 137 4.55 -21.04 -11.40
N GLN A 138 4.50 -20.26 -12.47
CA GLN A 138 5.62 -19.45 -12.92
C GLN A 138 5.51 -18.03 -12.34
N LYS A 139 6.58 -17.55 -11.68
CA LYS A 139 6.68 -16.16 -11.28
C LYS A 139 6.90 -15.26 -12.50
N ILE A 140 6.05 -14.27 -12.68
CA ILE A 140 6.19 -13.21 -13.68
C ILE A 140 6.60 -11.94 -12.94
N PRO A 141 7.86 -11.51 -13.04
CA PRO A 141 8.35 -10.35 -12.31
C PRO A 141 7.68 -9.06 -12.80
N LYS A 142 7.51 -8.13 -11.85
CA LYS A 142 7.06 -6.77 -12.06
C LYS A 142 8.06 -5.83 -11.39
N LYS A 143 8.22 -4.63 -11.95
CA LYS A 143 9.14 -3.63 -11.39
C LYS A 143 8.43 -2.71 -10.40
N ALA A 144 7.20 -2.36 -10.70
CA ALA A 144 6.34 -1.59 -9.82
C ALA A 144 4.87 -1.95 -10.08
N ILE A 145 4.05 -1.82 -9.05
CA ILE A 145 2.59 -1.90 -9.13
C ILE A 145 1.98 -0.82 -8.25
N TYR A 146 0.70 -0.52 -8.48
CA TYR A 146 -0.09 0.29 -7.58
C TYR A 146 -1.31 -0.50 -7.08
N GLY A 147 -1.70 -0.24 -5.85
CA GLY A 147 -2.92 -0.72 -5.23
C GLY A 147 -3.85 0.44 -4.89
N LEU A 148 -4.85 0.20 -4.04
CA LEU A 148 -5.80 1.23 -3.64
C LEU A 148 -5.13 2.41 -2.93
N ASN A 149 -4.17 2.14 -2.05
CA ASN A 149 -3.55 3.11 -1.14
C ASN A 149 -2.02 3.06 -1.16
N HIS A 150 -1.41 2.29 -2.04
CA HIS A 150 0.04 2.14 -2.12
C HIS A 150 0.57 2.08 -3.55
N LEU A 151 1.83 2.47 -3.68
CA LEU A 151 2.72 2.14 -4.79
C LEU A 151 3.77 1.18 -4.23
N THR A 152 4.01 0.04 -4.89
CA THR A 152 5.09 -0.87 -4.52
C THR A 152 6.17 -0.85 -5.56
N PHE A 153 7.39 -0.56 -5.13
CA PHE A 153 8.61 -0.58 -5.92
C PHE A 153 9.36 -1.89 -5.66
N GLY A 154 9.50 -2.73 -6.66
CA GLY A 154 9.95 -4.13 -6.55
C GLY A 154 11.38 -4.37 -7.00
N ALA A 155 12.31 -3.45 -6.77
CA ALA A 155 13.71 -3.59 -7.19
C ALA A 155 14.72 -3.17 -6.09
N VAL A 156 14.30 -3.16 -4.82
CA VAL A 156 15.15 -2.79 -3.69
C VAL A 156 15.94 -4.03 -3.22
N ASN A 157 16.90 -4.43 -4.03
CA ASN A 157 17.77 -5.58 -3.82
C ASN A 157 19.17 -5.31 -4.40
N GLY A 158 20.14 -6.17 -4.10
CA GLY A 158 21.53 -6.02 -4.52
C GLY A 158 21.77 -5.94 -6.03
N ARG A 159 20.77 -6.23 -6.86
CA ARG A 159 20.88 -6.12 -8.33
C ARG A 159 20.69 -4.73 -8.87
N LEU A 160 20.08 -3.82 -8.10
CA LEU A 160 19.74 -2.47 -8.54
C LEU A 160 20.97 -1.68 -9.03
N SER A 161 22.08 -1.77 -8.30
CA SER A 161 23.34 -1.10 -8.62
C SER A 161 23.98 -1.64 -9.91
N SER A 162 23.76 -2.92 -10.23
CA SER A 162 24.34 -3.60 -11.39
C SER A 162 23.49 -3.52 -12.67
N LEU A 163 22.32 -2.89 -12.61
CA LEU A 163 21.46 -2.72 -13.78
C LEU A 163 22.15 -1.87 -14.86
N SER A 164 22.04 -2.30 -16.09
CA SER A 164 22.46 -1.52 -17.27
C SER A 164 21.61 -0.25 -17.42
N VAL A 165 22.10 0.68 -18.22
CA VAL A 165 21.37 1.94 -18.52
C VAL A 165 19.99 1.66 -19.14
N SER A 166 19.88 0.62 -19.98
CA SER A 166 18.62 0.25 -20.60
C SER A 166 17.62 -0.28 -19.55
N GLU A 167 18.07 -1.17 -18.67
CA GLU A 167 17.23 -1.74 -17.60
C GLU A 167 16.78 -0.67 -16.59
N LYS A 168 17.66 0.29 -16.27
CA LYS A 168 17.29 1.45 -15.43
C LYS A 168 16.20 2.31 -16.09
N LYS A 169 16.30 2.56 -17.40
CA LYS A 169 15.26 3.30 -18.13
C LYS A 169 13.93 2.57 -18.18
N GLU A 170 13.95 1.26 -18.38
CA GLU A 170 12.75 0.41 -18.31
C GLU A 170 12.11 0.48 -16.93
N LEU A 171 12.92 0.33 -15.87
CA LEU A 171 12.48 0.43 -14.49
C LEU A 171 11.82 1.78 -14.19
N ILE A 172 12.44 2.90 -14.59
CA ILE A 172 11.88 4.24 -14.44
C ILE A 172 10.54 4.35 -15.19
N GLY A 173 10.46 3.80 -16.39
CA GLY A 173 9.23 3.79 -17.19
C GLY A 173 8.08 3.02 -16.52
N GLU A 174 8.36 1.84 -15.98
CA GLU A 174 7.34 1.05 -15.25
C GLU A 174 6.88 1.75 -13.97
N ILE A 175 7.79 2.41 -13.24
CA ILE A 175 7.44 3.18 -12.05
C ILE A 175 6.59 4.41 -12.42
N ALA A 176 6.98 5.15 -13.46
CA ALA A 176 6.20 6.29 -13.93
C ALA A 176 4.79 5.85 -14.41
N PHE A 177 4.69 4.70 -15.07
CA PHE A 177 3.42 4.11 -15.44
C PHE A 177 2.55 3.76 -14.22
N ALA A 178 3.15 3.18 -13.16
CA ALA A 178 2.44 2.86 -11.93
C ALA A 178 1.95 4.14 -11.20
N ILE A 179 2.77 5.19 -11.15
CA ILE A 179 2.41 6.49 -10.56
C ILE A 179 1.24 7.13 -11.32
N THR A 180 1.33 7.17 -12.66
CA THR A 180 0.26 7.74 -13.49
C THR A 180 -1.01 6.91 -13.44
N GLY A 181 -0.89 5.58 -13.43
CA GLY A 181 -2.01 4.66 -13.28
C GLY A 181 -2.75 4.91 -11.97
N TYR A 182 -2.03 5.05 -10.87
CA TYR A 182 -2.62 5.40 -9.57
C TYR A 182 -3.31 6.77 -9.62
N ALA A 183 -2.64 7.79 -10.13
CA ALA A 183 -3.17 9.15 -10.21
C ALA A 183 -4.46 9.26 -11.05
N THR A 184 -4.59 8.42 -12.08
CA THR A 184 -5.78 8.40 -12.96
C THR A 184 -6.91 7.52 -12.44
N SER A 185 -6.64 6.66 -11.45
CA SER A 185 -7.65 5.81 -10.81
C SER A 185 -8.44 6.53 -9.70
N LYS A 186 -8.08 7.77 -9.37
CA LYS A 186 -8.72 8.65 -8.37
C LYS A 186 -9.74 9.56 -9.02
#